data_ad57a2aa75dbd2c6599e254a4fdab4da
#
_entry.id   ad57a2aa75dbd2c6599e254a4fdab4da
#
_cell.length_a   1.000
_cell.length_b   1.000
_cell.length_c   1.000
_cell.angle_alpha   90.00
_cell.angle_beta   90.00
_cell.angle_gamma   90.00
#
_symmetry.space_group_name_H-M   'P 1'
#
loop_
_entity.id
_entity.type
_entity.pdbx_description
1 polymer ?
#
loop_
_entity_poly.entity_id
_entity_poly.type
_entity_poly.pdbx_seq_one_letter_code
_entity_poly.pdbx_strand_id
1 'polypeptide(L)'
;EVKQLIDDGEQYVVRFLVEPGEEVVVHDMIRGDVHVKTDILDDKVLYKSHDELPTYHLANIVDDHLMGISHVIRGEEWLPSAPLHVLLYRAFGWEDTMPRFAHLPLLLKPEGKGKLSKRDGDRLGFPVFPLEWEDPKTGEVSTGFRESGYFPEAVVNFLALLGWNPGTEQELF
;
A
#
# COMPACT_ATOMS: atom_id res chain seq x y z
N GLU A 1 -28.71 18.37 16.22
CA GLU A 1 -27.67 19.40 16.07
C GLU A 1 -26.80 19.12 14.85
N VAL A 2 -26.06 17.98 14.77
CA VAL A 2 -25.20 17.65 13.62
C VAL A 2 -25.95 17.63 12.28
N LYS A 3 -27.11 16.98 12.22
CA LYS A 3 -27.96 16.98 11.00
C LYS A 3 -28.34 18.38 10.55
N GLN A 4 -28.66 19.27 11.49
CA GLN A 4 -29.02 20.64 11.17
C GLN A 4 -27.84 21.39 10.54
N LEU A 5 -26.62 21.23 11.07
CA LEU A 5 -25.41 21.84 10.50
C LEU A 5 -25.12 21.33 9.08
N ILE A 6 -25.34 20.04 8.85
CA ILE A 6 -25.20 19.45 7.50
C ILE A 6 -26.24 20.03 6.55
N ASP A 7 -27.51 20.13 6.99
CA ASP A 7 -28.62 20.69 6.20
C ASP A 7 -28.38 22.18 5.92
N ASP A 8 -27.73 22.90 6.81
CA ASP A 8 -27.34 24.31 6.66
C ASP A 8 -26.10 24.50 5.76
N GLY A 9 -25.51 23.41 5.25
CA GLY A 9 -24.40 23.42 4.30
C GLY A 9 -23.00 23.53 4.92
N GLU A 10 -22.88 23.29 6.23
CA GLU A 10 -21.58 23.27 6.89
C GLU A 10 -20.71 22.10 6.42
N GLN A 11 -19.43 22.37 6.24
CA GLN A 11 -18.47 21.33 5.84
C GLN A 11 -18.21 20.35 6.98
N TYR A 12 -18.14 19.07 6.65
CA TYR A 12 -17.92 18.02 7.63
C TYR A 12 -16.99 16.92 7.10
N VAL A 13 -16.52 16.09 8.00
CA VAL A 13 -15.80 14.85 7.70
C VAL A 13 -16.49 13.69 8.39
N VAL A 14 -16.44 12.51 7.76
CA VAL A 14 -16.83 11.26 8.41
C VAL A 14 -15.55 10.57 8.86
N ARG A 15 -15.50 10.20 10.14
CA ARG A 15 -14.40 9.43 10.73
C ARG A 15 -14.86 8.03 11.07
N PHE A 16 -13.93 7.09 10.99
CA PHE A 16 -14.14 5.77 11.57
C PHE A 16 -13.87 5.85 13.07
N LEU A 17 -14.87 5.52 13.88
CA LEU A 17 -14.69 5.43 15.33
C LEU A 17 -14.03 4.08 15.66
N VAL A 18 -12.85 4.13 16.23
CA VAL A 18 -12.12 2.96 16.70
C VAL A 18 -12.42 2.73 18.17
N GLU A 19 -13.07 1.65 18.51
CA GLU A 19 -13.32 1.27 19.91
C GLU A 19 -11.99 0.82 20.55
N PRO A 20 -11.59 1.42 21.69
CA PRO A 20 -10.37 1.03 22.40
C PRO A 20 -10.52 -0.29 23.15
N GLY A 21 -9.41 -0.92 23.50
CA GLY A 21 -9.38 -2.12 24.32
C GLY A 21 -9.50 -3.44 23.57
N GLU A 22 -9.49 -3.41 22.25
CA GLU A 22 -9.49 -4.60 21.41
C GLU A 22 -8.09 -4.91 20.84
N GLU A 23 -7.89 -6.12 20.38
CA GLU A 23 -6.74 -6.53 19.58
C GLU A 23 -7.20 -6.90 18.17
N VAL A 24 -6.58 -6.27 17.18
CA VAL A 24 -6.78 -6.59 15.78
C VAL A 24 -5.61 -7.42 15.28
N VAL A 25 -5.90 -8.58 14.71
CA VAL A 25 -4.89 -9.44 14.07
C VAL A 25 -4.98 -9.27 12.56
N VAL A 26 -3.87 -8.87 11.95
CA VAL A 26 -3.71 -8.84 10.50
C VAL A 26 -2.95 -10.10 10.08
N HIS A 27 -3.61 -10.99 9.36
CA HIS A 27 -2.98 -12.18 8.79
C HIS A 27 -2.23 -11.82 7.52
N ASP A 28 -0.93 -11.64 7.63
CA ASP A 28 -0.09 -11.26 6.48
C ASP A 28 0.69 -12.45 5.95
N MET A 29 0.66 -12.64 4.63
CA MET A 29 1.28 -13.80 3.97
C MET A 29 2.81 -13.81 4.07
N ILE A 30 3.44 -12.65 4.33
CA ILE A 30 4.88 -12.48 4.41
C ILE A 30 5.34 -12.28 5.85
N ARG A 31 4.59 -11.45 6.61
CA ARG A 31 4.93 -11.04 7.97
C ARG A 31 4.37 -11.99 9.04
N GLY A 32 3.46 -12.89 8.65
CA GLY A 32 2.70 -13.71 9.62
C GLY A 32 1.63 -12.89 10.33
N ASP A 33 1.26 -13.28 11.51
CA ASP A 33 0.24 -12.61 12.29
C ASP A 33 0.80 -11.34 12.95
N VAL A 34 0.23 -10.21 12.58
CA VAL A 34 0.59 -8.90 13.14
C VAL A 34 -0.51 -8.46 14.10
N HIS A 35 -0.19 -8.41 15.38
CA HIS A 35 -1.11 -8.07 16.47
C HIS A 35 -1.01 -6.58 16.80
N VAL A 36 -2.13 -5.88 16.75
CA VAL A 36 -2.19 -4.43 17.01
C VAL A 36 -3.34 -4.12 17.97
N LYS A 37 -3.04 -3.42 19.05
CA LYS A 37 -4.06 -2.91 19.97
C LYS A 37 -4.77 -1.70 19.39
N THR A 38 -6.10 -1.67 19.51
CA THR A 38 -6.89 -0.54 18.99
C THR A 38 -6.61 0.77 19.72
N ASP A 39 -6.09 0.72 20.93
CA ASP A 39 -5.71 1.90 21.73
C ASP A 39 -4.68 2.82 21.04
N ILE A 40 -3.91 2.29 20.09
CA ILE A 40 -2.90 3.07 19.34
C ILE A 40 -3.38 3.51 17.96
N LEU A 41 -4.61 3.16 17.59
CA LEU A 41 -5.18 3.54 16.30
C LEU A 41 -5.95 4.85 16.42
N ASP A 42 -5.77 5.71 15.43
CA ASP A 42 -6.52 6.97 15.35
C ASP A 42 -7.83 6.81 14.58
N ASP A 43 -8.83 7.60 14.95
CA ASP A 43 -10.07 7.76 14.17
C ASP A 43 -9.77 8.43 12.83
N LYS A 44 -9.52 7.64 11.81
CA LYS A 44 -9.15 8.15 10.48
C LYS A 44 -10.36 8.76 9.76
N VAL A 45 -10.11 9.85 9.06
CA VAL A 45 -11.10 10.45 8.16
C VAL A 45 -11.32 9.51 6.98
N LEU A 46 -12.58 9.15 6.73
CA LEU A 46 -13.01 8.30 5.62
C LEU A 46 -13.58 9.08 4.45
N TYR A 47 -14.25 10.21 4.74
CA TYR A 47 -14.93 11.05 3.76
C TYR A 47 -14.82 12.51 4.14
N LYS A 48 -14.72 13.38 3.14
CA LYS A 48 -14.73 14.85 3.28
C LYS A 48 -15.81 15.43 2.40
N SER A 49 -16.72 16.19 3.00
CA SER A 49 -17.81 16.84 2.26
C SER A 49 -17.34 17.95 1.32
N HIS A 50 -16.17 18.56 1.62
CA HIS A 50 -15.60 19.62 0.78
C HIS A 50 -15.23 19.11 -0.62
N ASP A 51 -14.63 17.95 -0.71
CA ASP A 51 -14.16 17.34 -1.96
C ASP A 51 -15.22 16.41 -2.57
N GLU A 52 -16.23 16.05 -1.78
CA GLU A 52 -17.23 15.01 -2.07
C GLU A 52 -16.58 13.64 -2.41
N LEU A 53 -15.36 13.41 -1.90
CA LEU A 53 -14.57 12.22 -2.18
C LEU A 53 -14.24 11.45 -0.89
N PRO A 54 -14.18 10.11 -0.99
CA PRO A 54 -13.63 9.28 0.07
C PRO A 54 -12.13 9.51 0.18
N THR A 55 -11.59 9.32 1.38
CA THR A 55 -10.14 9.19 1.54
C THR A 55 -9.67 7.83 1.05
N TYR A 56 -8.35 7.68 0.88
CA TYR A 56 -7.72 6.43 0.43
C TYR A 56 -8.23 5.19 1.19
N HIS A 57 -8.34 5.29 2.51
CA HIS A 57 -8.73 4.13 3.34
C HIS A 57 -10.13 3.60 3.00
N LEU A 58 -11.09 4.48 2.80
CA LEU A 58 -12.45 4.06 2.42
C LEU A 58 -12.49 3.62 0.95
N ALA A 59 -11.91 4.41 0.05
CA ALA A 59 -11.90 4.11 -1.39
C ALA A 59 -11.27 2.74 -1.66
N ASN A 60 -10.11 2.47 -1.07
CA ASN A 60 -9.39 1.21 -1.25
C ASN A 60 -10.25 -0.01 -0.82
N ILE A 61 -10.89 0.04 0.35
CA ILE A 61 -11.70 -1.06 0.85
C ILE A 61 -12.92 -1.32 -0.04
N VAL A 62 -13.57 -0.26 -0.48
CA VAL A 62 -14.76 -0.36 -1.35
C VAL A 62 -14.39 -0.90 -2.72
N ASP A 63 -13.33 -0.38 -3.32
CA ASP A 63 -12.84 -0.83 -4.62
C ASP A 63 -12.39 -2.29 -4.57
N ASP A 64 -11.59 -2.67 -3.58
CA ASP A 64 -11.12 -4.05 -3.41
C ASP A 64 -12.29 -5.03 -3.24
N HIS A 65 -13.31 -4.67 -2.46
CA HIS A 65 -14.50 -5.49 -2.28
C HIS A 65 -15.31 -5.62 -3.57
N LEU A 66 -15.65 -4.50 -4.21
CA LEU A 66 -16.49 -4.48 -5.42
C LEU A 66 -15.80 -5.10 -6.64
N MET A 67 -14.49 -4.99 -6.73
CA MET A 67 -13.68 -5.60 -7.79
C MET A 67 -13.32 -7.06 -7.52
N GLY A 68 -13.66 -7.60 -6.35
CA GLY A 68 -13.35 -8.98 -5.97
C GLY A 68 -11.85 -9.24 -5.84
N ILE A 69 -11.09 -8.28 -5.33
CA ILE A 69 -9.65 -8.41 -5.14
C ILE A 69 -9.38 -9.50 -4.10
N SER A 70 -8.63 -10.52 -4.49
CA SER A 70 -8.30 -11.66 -3.63
C SER A 70 -7.03 -11.45 -2.80
N HIS A 71 -6.09 -10.64 -3.30
CA HIS A 71 -4.79 -10.41 -2.67
C HIS A 71 -4.38 -8.94 -2.79
N VAL A 72 -4.01 -8.32 -1.67
CA VAL A 72 -3.42 -6.98 -1.62
C VAL A 72 -1.93 -7.13 -1.37
N ILE A 73 -1.13 -6.91 -2.41
CA ILE A 73 0.33 -6.98 -2.37
C ILE A 73 0.87 -5.56 -2.47
N ARG A 74 1.54 -5.08 -1.41
CA ARG A 74 2.03 -3.69 -1.35
C ARG A 74 3.25 -3.56 -0.46
N GLY A 75 3.91 -2.41 -0.46
CA GLY A 75 5.04 -2.14 0.40
C GLY A 75 4.67 -2.06 1.88
N GLU A 76 5.60 -2.43 2.76
CA GLU A 76 5.40 -2.47 4.22
C GLU A 76 5.11 -1.09 4.84
N GLU A 77 5.32 0.00 4.12
CA GLU A 77 4.89 1.34 4.56
C GLU A 77 3.38 1.45 4.78
N TRP A 78 2.61 0.53 4.19
CA TRP A 78 1.16 0.44 4.35
C TRP A 78 0.72 -0.51 5.47
N LEU A 79 1.65 -1.28 6.06
CA LEU A 79 1.34 -2.20 7.15
C LEU A 79 0.66 -1.50 8.35
N PRO A 80 1.06 -0.28 8.77
CA PRO A 80 0.37 0.43 9.83
C PRO A 80 -1.10 0.77 9.55
N SER A 81 -1.52 0.76 8.28
CA SER A 81 -2.92 0.97 7.88
C SER A 81 -3.74 -0.31 7.84
N ALA A 82 -3.11 -1.47 7.81
CA ALA A 82 -3.79 -2.76 7.66
C ALA A 82 -4.78 -3.06 8.80
N PRO A 83 -4.51 -2.76 10.09
CA PRO A 83 -5.48 -2.95 11.16
C PRO A 83 -6.77 -2.15 10.95
N LEU A 84 -6.66 -0.88 10.50
CA LEU A 84 -7.82 -0.08 10.14
C LEU A 84 -8.62 -0.71 8.99
N HIS A 85 -7.94 -1.26 7.98
CA HIS A 85 -8.60 -1.93 6.86
C HIS A 85 -9.36 -3.17 7.32
N VAL A 86 -8.79 -4.00 8.21
CA VAL A 86 -9.49 -5.14 8.82
C VAL A 86 -10.75 -4.68 9.58
N LEU A 87 -10.63 -3.62 10.37
CA LEU A 87 -11.78 -3.06 11.10
C LEU A 87 -12.87 -2.52 10.15
N LEU A 88 -12.49 -1.91 9.02
CA LEU A 88 -13.43 -1.45 8.01
C LEU A 88 -14.17 -2.62 7.34
N TYR A 89 -13.46 -3.70 6.96
CA TYR A 89 -14.11 -4.92 6.45
C TYR A 89 -15.13 -5.48 7.43
N ARG A 90 -14.79 -5.53 8.73
CA ARG A 90 -15.72 -5.95 9.80
C ARG A 90 -16.92 -5.02 9.91
N ALA A 91 -16.69 -3.71 9.93
CA ALA A 91 -17.77 -2.72 10.07
C ALA A 91 -18.76 -2.75 8.90
N PHE A 92 -18.30 -3.10 7.69
CA PHE A 92 -19.15 -3.28 6.51
C PHE A 92 -19.81 -4.67 6.44
N GLY A 93 -19.42 -5.62 7.31
CA GLY A 93 -19.88 -7.02 7.23
C GLY A 93 -19.30 -7.76 6.02
N TRP A 94 -18.11 -7.39 5.57
CA TRP A 94 -17.42 -7.93 4.40
C TRP A 94 -16.23 -8.85 4.76
N GLU A 95 -16.20 -9.39 5.95
CA GLU A 95 -15.09 -10.24 6.41
C GLU A 95 -14.84 -11.44 5.50
N ASP A 96 -15.92 -12.06 4.99
CA ASP A 96 -15.84 -13.20 4.07
C ASP A 96 -15.21 -12.87 2.71
N THR A 97 -15.19 -11.60 2.34
CA THR A 97 -14.62 -11.11 1.08
C THR A 97 -13.34 -10.31 1.29
N MET A 98 -12.84 -10.25 2.51
CA MET A 98 -11.60 -9.55 2.82
C MET A 98 -10.42 -10.20 2.08
N PRO A 99 -9.62 -9.44 1.34
CA PRO A 99 -8.46 -9.96 0.63
C PRO A 99 -7.38 -10.46 1.59
N ARG A 100 -6.53 -11.34 1.12
CA ARG A 100 -5.31 -11.72 1.83
C ARG A 100 -4.28 -10.59 1.66
N PHE A 101 -3.57 -10.25 2.74
CA PHE A 101 -2.56 -9.20 2.73
C PHE A 101 -1.16 -9.77 2.58
N ALA A 102 -0.31 -9.07 1.84
CA ALA A 102 1.10 -9.37 1.69
C ALA A 102 1.91 -8.05 1.66
N HIS A 103 2.62 -7.75 2.73
CA HIS A 103 3.43 -6.54 2.84
C HIS A 103 4.90 -6.84 2.57
N LEU A 104 5.36 -6.41 1.39
CA LEU A 104 6.74 -6.57 0.94
C LEU A 104 7.70 -5.62 1.69
N PRO A 105 8.92 -6.06 1.99
CA PRO A 105 9.92 -5.19 2.59
C PRO A 105 10.28 -4.02 1.67
N LEU A 106 10.71 -2.92 2.27
CA LEU A 106 11.21 -1.77 1.51
C LEU A 106 12.56 -2.07 0.88
N LEU A 107 12.75 -1.58 -0.33
CA LEU A 107 14.09 -1.49 -0.92
C LEU A 107 14.83 -0.36 -0.24
N LEU A 108 15.94 -0.68 0.40
CA LEU A 108 16.74 0.27 1.14
C LEU A 108 17.85 0.87 0.23
N LYS A 109 18.29 2.08 0.57
CA LYS A 109 19.42 2.70 -0.09
C LYS A 109 20.70 1.89 0.19
N PRO A 110 21.60 1.72 -0.78
CA PRO A 110 22.87 1.01 -0.57
C PRO A 110 23.76 1.70 0.47
N GLU A 111 23.65 3.02 0.57
CA GLU A 111 24.37 3.83 1.54
C GLU A 111 23.39 4.61 2.42
N GLY A 112 23.47 4.38 3.74
CA GLY A 112 22.66 5.11 4.71
C GLY A 112 21.33 4.43 5.05
N LYS A 113 20.44 5.21 5.67
CA LYS A 113 19.14 4.76 6.14
C LYS A 113 18.04 5.30 5.22
N GLY A 114 17.01 4.50 5.00
CA GLY A 114 15.78 4.93 4.35
C GLY A 114 15.45 4.18 3.07
N LYS A 115 14.22 4.40 2.60
CA LYS A 115 13.65 3.80 1.40
C LYS A 115 14.35 4.31 0.14
N LEU A 116 14.68 3.41 -0.76
CA LEU A 116 15.12 3.73 -2.11
C LEU A 116 13.98 4.43 -2.87
N SER A 117 14.28 5.55 -3.50
CA SER A 117 13.32 6.31 -4.31
C SER A 117 13.68 6.24 -5.80
N LYS A 118 12.74 6.61 -6.68
CA LYS A 118 12.99 6.71 -8.12
C LYS A 118 14.15 7.64 -8.45
N ARG A 119 14.24 8.78 -7.73
CA ARG A 119 15.35 9.74 -7.88
C ARG A 119 16.72 9.19 -7.48
N ASP A 120 16.74 8.19 -6.60
CA ASP A 120 18.00 7.52 -6.24
C ASP A 120 18.51 6.64 -7.38
N GLY A 121 17.60 6.06 -8.21
CA GLY A 121 17.98 5.29 -9.41
C GLY A 121 18.81 6.13 -10.38
N ASP A 122 18.33 7.31 -10.73
CA ASP A 122 19.05 8.23 -11.63
C ASP A 122 20.41 8.63 -11.06
N ARG A 123 20.45 8.97 -9.77
CA ARG A 123 21.69 9.35 -9.06
C ARG A 123 22.69 8.21 -8.95
N LEU A 124 22.23 6.98 -8.78
CA LEU A 124 23.05 5.79 -8.60
C LEU A 124 23.35 5.05 -9.91
N GLY A 125 22.73 5.48 -11.02
CA GLY A 125 22.99 4.99 -12.36
C GLY A 125 22.39 3.61 -12.66
N PHE A 126 21.26 3.26 -12.02
CA PHE A 126 20.53 2.04 -12.36
C PHE A 126 19.08 2.37 -12.81
N PRO A 127 18.53 1.56 -13.76
CA PRO A 127 17.18 1.77 -14.26
C PRO A 127 16.13 1.55 -13.17
N VAL A 128 15.02 2.28 -13.25
CA VAL A 128 13.86 2.14 -12.37
C VAL A 128 12.64 1.66 -13.15
N PHE A 129 12.58 1.99 -14.44
CA PHE A 129 11.48 1.62 -15.32
C PHE A 129 11.81 0.40 -16.17
N PRO A 130 10.82 -0.42 -16.55
CA PRO A 130 11.05 -1.54 -17.48
C PRO A 130 11.54 -1.07 -18.86
N LEU A 131 10.97 0.03 -19.34
CA LEU A 131 11.26 0.66 -20.63
C LEU A 131 11.71 2.10 -20.41
N GLU A 132 12.36 2.70 -21.41
CA GLU A 132 12.62 4.13 -21.44
C GLU A 132 11.33 4.92 -21.21
N TRP A 133 11.41 5.93 -20.36
CA TRP A 133 10.28 6.75 -19.97
C TRP A 133 10.66 8.24 -20.02
N GLU A 134 9.84 9.02 -20.72
CA GLU A 134 9.96 10.47 -20.77
C GLU A 134 8.93 11.10 -19.84
N ASP A 135 9.37 11.98 -18.93
CA ASP A 135 8.48 12.74 -18.06
C ASP A 135 7.65 13.73 -18.90
N PRO A 136 6.32 13.59 -18.96
CA PRO A 136 5.48 14.44 -19.78
C PRO A 136 5.46 15.91 -19.34
N LYS A 137 5.94 16.22 -18.13
CA LYS A 137 5.97 17.59 -17.60
C LYS A 137 7.32 18.27 -17.82
N THR A 138 8.41 17.51 -17.67
CA THR A 138 9.77 18.07 -17.72
C THR A 138 10.50 17.76 -19.02
N GLY A 139 10.07 16.72 -19.76
CA GLY A 139 10.78 16.20 -20.94
C GLY A 139 12.05 15.42 -20.57
N GLU A 140 12.25 15.13 -19.29
CA GLU A 140 13.42 14.36 -18.82
C GLU A 140 13.26 12.88 -19.17
N VAL A 141 14.29 12.29 -19.76
CA VAL A 141 14.29 10.89 -20.22
C VAL A 141 15.04 10.01 -19.22
N SER A 142 14.36 8.98 -18.71
CA SER A 142 14.94 7.94 -17.86
C SER A 142 15.08 6.64 -18.66
N THR A 143 16.31 6.13 -18.74
CA THR A 143 16.60 4.85 -19.43
C THR A 143 15.96 3.67 -18.70
N GLY A 144 15.35 2.75 -19.46
CA GLY A 144 14.74 1.53 -18.93
C GLY A 144 15.71 0.36 -18.77
N PHE A 145 15.26 -0.70 -18.10
CA PHE A 145 16.02 -1.97 -18.00
C PHE A 145 16.34 -2.56 -19.37
N ARG A 146 15.36 -2.54 -20.30
CA ARG A 146 15.54 -3.05 -21.67
C ARG A 146 16.62 -2.28 -22.43
N GLU A 147 16.58 -0.96 -22.41
CA GLU A 147 17.55 -0.08 -23.10
C GLU A 147 18.94 -0.18 -22.45
N SER A 148 19.00 -0.52 -21.17
CA SER A 148 20.27 -0.80 -20.45
C SER A 148 20.80 -2.21 -20.70
N GLY A 149 20.11 -3.02 -21.54
CA GLY A 149 20.58 -4.35 -21.96
C GLY A 149 20.29 -5.50 -21.00
N TYR A 150 19.37 -5.32 -20.05
CA TYR A 150 18.92 -6.39 -19.18
C TYR A 150 17.93 -7.30 -19.89
N PHE A 151 18.10 -8.61 -19.78
CA PHE A 151 17.13 -9.58 -20.26
C PHE A 151 15.89 -9.63 -19.37
N PRO A 152 14.67 -9.77 -19.95
CA PRO A 152 13.43 -9.82 -19.17
C PRO A 152 13.44 -10.87 -18.06
N GLU A 153 13.94 -12.07 -18.35
CA GLU A 153 14.03 -13.17 -17.38
C GLU A 153 14.94 -12.81 -16.19
N ALA A 154 16.04 -12.14 -16.46
CA ALA A 154 16.96 -11.70 -15.40
C ALA A 154 16.31 -10.62 -14.51
N VAL A 155 15.54 -9.70 -15.10
CA VAL A 155 14.80 -8.68 -14.34
C VAL A 155 13.70 -9.31 -13.49
N VAL A 156 12.94 -10.27 -14.03
CA VAL A 156 11.89 -10.99 -13.29
C VAL A 156 12.51 -11.76 -12.12
N ASN A 157 13.59 -12.50 -12.36
CA ASN A 157 14.29 -13.22 -11.31
C ASN A 157 14.85 -12.30 -10.21
N PHE A 158 15.45 -11.19 -10.60
CA PHE A 158 15.91 -10.15 -9.66
C PHE A 158 14.78 -9.58 -8.81
N LEU A 159 13.65 -9.23 -9.43
CA LEU A 159 12.48 -8.72 -8.74
C LEU A 159 11.88 -9.74 -7.76
N ALA A 160 11.87 -11.02 -8.12
CA ALA A 160 11.40 -12.08 -7.22
C ALA A 160 12.19 -12.11 -5.91
N LEU A 161 13.52 -11.97 -5.97
CA LEU A 161 14.39 -11.99 -4.79
C LEU A 161 14.29 -10.74 -3.90
N LEU A 162 13.72 -9.64 -4.38
CA LEU A 162 13.61 -8.41 -3.59
C LEU A 162 12.60 -8.50 -2.44
N GLY A 163 11.63 -9.38 -2.50
CA GLY A 163 10.60 -9.48 -1.48
C GLY A 163 10.18 -10.90 -1.15
N TRP A 164 10.80 -11.89 -1.79
CA TRP A 164 10.46 -13.29 -1.63
C TRP A 164 11.72 -14.14 -1.43
N ASN A 165 11.58 -15.20 -0.67
CA ASN A 165 12.62 -16.20 -0.48
C ASN A 165 11.97 -17.59 -0.51
N PRO A 166 12.44 -18.52 -1.37
CA PRO A 166 11.85 -19.86 -1.50
C PRO A 166 12.12 -20.77 -0.28
N GLY A 167 12.94 -20.32 0.68
CA GLY A 167 13.41 -21.13 1.79
C GLY A 167 14.49 -22.16 1.41
N THR A 168 15.10 -21.99 0.23
CA THR A 168 16.19 -22.80 -0.31
C THR A 168 17.36 -21.91 -0.72
N GLU A 169 18.49 -22.53 -1.09
CA GLU A 169 19.64 -21.81 -1.66
C GLU A 169 19.52 -21.54 -3.18
N GLN A 170 18.34 -21.78 -3.76
CA GLN A 170 18.10 -21.52 -5.17
C GLN A 170 18.01 -20.01 -5.44
N GLU A 171 18.79 -19.52 -6.39
CA GLU A 171 18.85 -18.09 -6.78
C GLU A 171 18.34 -17.85 -8.21
N LEU A 172 18.11 -18.89 -8.99
CA LEU A 172 17.56 -18.82 -10.34
C LEU A 172 16.23 -19.54 -10.42
N PHE A 173 15.19 -18.86 -10.95
CA PHE A 173 13.81 -19.33 -11.05
C PHE A 173 13.29 -19.25 -12.48
#